data_16473c6ea32ffde5122a29dc721ecb68
#
_entry.id   16473c6ea32ffde5122a29dc721ecb68
#
_cell.length_a   1.000
_cell.length_b   1.000
_cell.length_c   1.000
_cell.angle_alpha   90.00
_cell.angle_beta   90.00
_cell.angle_gamma   90.00
#
_symmetry.space_group_name_H-M   'P 1'
#
loop_
_entity.id
_entity.type
_entity.pdbx_description
1 polymer ?
#
loop_
_entity_poly.entity_id
_entity_poly.type
_entity_poly.pdbx_seq_one_letter_code
_entity_poly.pdbx_strand_id
1 'polypeptide(L)'
;MEKYEHLAEHVLEIMQLSDSERIETLFTDRWIGYKKAITIMNTLTDILNRPRKIRPECLLIVGDSNMGKTTIIHEFARQYYTKTVSDADMDLLSVIKPVLPILAPAKANVKELYINILNHFFVPFRASDPEAKLRNQAVHLMRKYETKMLIIDEIHNCLTGSAKLLPEVMNTLKNLSNELSLNIVGVGTREAITILHTDPQYASRFDVVN
;
A
#
# COMPACT_ATOMS: atom_id res chain seq x y z
N MET A 1 9.60 27.68 -32.50
CA MET A 1 9.22 26.46 -31.72
C MET A 1 10.40 25.72 -31.13
N GLU A 2 11.62 25.98 -31.55
CA GLU A 2 12.86 25.32 -31.07
C GLU A 2 13.30 25.65 -29.62
N LYS A 3 12.71 26.64 -28.98
CA LYS A 3 13.20 27.15 -27.67
C LYS A 3 12.92 26.22 -26.48
N TYR A 4 12.07 25.22 -26.59
CA TYR A 4 11.59 24.38 -25.50
C TYR A 4 11.61 22.87 -25.75
N GLU A 5 12.35 22.40 -26.75
CA GLU A 5 12.47 20.97 -27.10
C GLU A 5 13.00 20.08 -25.98
N HIS A 6 13.68 20.67 -25.00
CA HIS A 6 14.22 19.98 -23.83
C HIS A 6 13.19 19.80 -22.70
N LEU A 7 12.00 20.38 -22.82
CA LEU A 7 10.95 20.30 -21.81
C LEU A 7 9.97 19.17 -22.13
N ALA A 8 9.52 18.46 -21.09
CA ALA A 8 8.45 17.48 -21.24
C ALA A 8 7.12 18.18 -21.59
N GLU A 9 6.24 17.49 -22.34
CA GLU A 9 4.98 18.06 -22.87
C GLU A 9 4.13 18.75 -21.77
N HIS A 10 3.97 18.13 -20.61
CA HIS A 10 3.20 18.71 -19.51
C HIS A 10 3.80 20.03 -18.97
N VAL A 11 5.09 20.27 -19.18
CA VAL A 11 5.75 21.53 -18.77
C VAL A 11 5.44 22.63 -19.78
N LEU A 12 5.24 22.28 -21.05
CA LEU A 12 4.86 23.26 -22.08
C LEU A 12 3.50 23.91 -21.78
N GLU A 13 2.55 23.13 -21.26
CA GLU A 13 1.25 23.67 -20.82
C GLU A 13 1.42 24.67 -19.66
N ILE A 14 2.28 24.36 -18.70
CA ILE A 14 2.57 25.24 -17.57
C ILE A 14 3.23 26.55 -18.03
N MET A 15 4.05 26.52 -19.06
CA MET A 15 4.70 27.72 -19.62
C MET A 15 3.72 28.71 -20.23
N GLN A 16 2.49 28.29 -20.55
CA GLN A 16 1.43 29.15 -21.05
C GLN A 16 0.62 29.85 -19.96
N LEU A 17 0.79 29.41 -18.69
CA LEU A 17 0.11 30.01 -17.55
C LEU A 17 0.73 31.34 -17.15
N SER A 18 -0.04 32.18 -16.45
CA SER A 18 0.46 33.41 -15.81
C SER A 18 1.51 33.08 -14.72
N ASP A 19 2.32 34.05 -14.35
CA ASP A 19 3.36 33.85 -13.33
C ASP A 19 2.78 33.39 -12.00
N SER A 20 1.61 33.91 -11.59
CA SER A 20 0.92 33.48 -10.37
C SER A 20 0.52 32.00 -10.42
N GLU A 21 -0.10 31.57 -11.50
CA GLU A 21 -0.52 30.18 -11.69
C GLU A 21 0.70 29.25 -11.79
N ARG A 22 1.78 29.69 -12.43
CA ARG A 22 3.03 28.94 -12.49
C ARG A 22 3.66 28.75 -11.10
N ILE A 23 3.61 29.78 -10.26
CA ILE A 23 4.07 29.67 -8.86
C ILE A 23 3.21 28.66 -8.09
N GLU A 24 1.89 28.69 -8.25
CA GLU A 24 0.99 27.71 -7.62
C GLU A 24 1.32 26.27 -8.02
N THR A 25 1.70 26.05 -9.29
CA THR A 25 2.10 24.71 -9.73
C THR A 25 3.37 24.17 -9.06
N LEU A 26 4.22 25.03 -8.48
CA LEU A 26 5.41 24.57 -7.73
C LEU A 26 5.06 23.92 -6.39
N PHE A 27 3.90 24.24 -5.84
CA PHE A 27 3.42 23.69 -4.57
C PHE A 27 2.56 22.45 -4.75
N THR A 28 2.30 22.04 -6.00
CA THR A 28 1.56 20.80 -6.27
C THR A 28 2.49 19.59 -6.24
N ASP A 29 2.05 18.52 -5.58
CA ASP A 29 2.77 17.25 -5.59
C ASP A 29 2.88 16.72 -7.01
N ARG A 30 4.11 16.45 -7.45
CA ARG A 30 4.38 15.90 -8.78
C ARG A 30 5.04 14.55 -8.67
N TRP A 31 4.48 13.60 -9.40
CA TRP A 31 5.13 12.33 -9.59
C TRP A 31 6.27 12.46 -10.62
N ILE A 32 7.48 12.09 -10.19
CA ILE A 32 8.65 11.99 -11.08
C ILE A 32 9.02 10.51 -11.15
N GLY A 33 8.73 9.89 -12.29
CA GLY A 33 9.01 8.48 -12.55
C GLY A 33 10.49 8.24 -12.85
N TYR A 34 11.34 8.16 -11.82
CA TYR A 34 12.71 7.71 -11.99
C TYR A 34 12.79 6.19 -12.14
N LYS A 35 13.85 5.70 -12.79
CA LYS A 35 13.99 4.30 -13.22
C LYS A 35 13.64 3.28 -12.12
N LYS A 36 14.14 3.48 -10.91
CA LYS A 36 13.89 2.56 -9.78
C LYS A 36 12.43 2.59 -9.32
N ALA A 37 11.82 3.77 -9.25
CA ALA A 37 10.40 3.91 -8.90
C ALA A 37 9.51 3.19 -9.93
N ILE A 38 9.80 3.36 -11.22
CA ILE A 38 9.07 2.66 -12.30
C ILE A 38 9.24 1.15 -12.17
N THR A 39 10.46 0.66 -11.86
CA THR A 39 10.68 -0.77 -11.64
C THR A 39 9.86 -1.31 -10.48
N ILE A 40 9.80 -0.59 -9.36
CA ILE A 40 8.96 -0.97 -8.20
C ILE A 40 7.49 -1.00 -8.59
N MET A 41 6.99 0.03 -9.28
CA MET A 41 5.59 0.09 -9.73
C MET A 41 5.24 -1.06 -10.66
N ASN A 42 6.13 -1.41 -11.59
CA ASN A 42 5.94 -2.57 -12.48
C ASN A 42 5.89 -3.88 -11.68
N THR A 43 6.78 -4.06 -10.71
CA THR A 43 6.76 -5.24 -9.82
C THR A 43 5.45 -5.35 -9.04
N LEU A 44 4.95 -4.24 -8.49
CA LEU A 44 3.66 -4.20 -7.79
C LEU A 44 2.49 -4.51 -8.74
N THR A 45 2.54 -3.98 -9.96
CA THR A 45 1.53 -4.25 -11.01
C THR A 45 1.53 -5.73 -11.39
N ASP A 46 2.69 -6.34 -11.56
CA ASP A 46 2.82 -7.75 -11.88
C ASP A 46 2.23 -8.62 -10.77
N ILE A 47 2.57 -8.34 -9.50
CA ILE A 47 2.03 -9.06 -8.34
C ILE A 47 0.51 -8.92 -8.26
N LEU A 48 -0.02 -7.70 -8.46
CA LEU A 48 -1.45 -7.40 -8.38
C LEU A 48 -2.26 -8.15 -9.45
N ASN A 49 -1.69 -8.31 -10.64
CA ASN A 49 -2.34 -8.93 -11.80
C ASN A 49 -2.17 -10.46 -11.88
N ARG A 50 -1.30 -11.03 -11.05
CA ARG A 50 -1.14 -12.48 -11.00
C ARG A 50 -2.40 -13.18 -10.52
N PRO A 51 -2.68 -14.39 -11.03
CA PRO A 51 -3.76 -15.22 -10.49
C PRO A 51 -3.59 -15.45 -8.99
N ARG A 52 -4.70 -15.53 -8.27
CA ARG A 52 -4.69 -15.84 -6.83
C ARG A 52 -3.98 -17.17 -6.59
N LYS A 53 -3.00 -17.15 -5.67
CA LYS A 53 -2.24 -18.32 -5.26
C LYS A 53 -2.72 -18.80 -3.89
N ILE A 54 -2.57 -20.09 -3.61
CA ILE A 54 -2.79 -20.67 -2.27
C ILE A 54 -1.86 -20.02 -1.25
N ARG A 55 -0.62 -19.68 -1.67
CA ARG A 55 0.33 -18.91 -0.89
C ARG A 55 0.56 -17.56 -1.59
N PRO A 56 -0.10 -16.49 -1.16
CA PRO A 56 0.08 -15.16 -1.73
C PRO A 56 1.50 -14.65 -1.55
N GLU A 57 1.90 -13.73 -2.41
CA GLU A 57 3.23 -13.13 -2.37
C GLU A 57 3.29 -12.03 -1.32
N CYS A 58 4.41 -11.98 -0.60
CA CYS A 58 4.73 -10.90 0.30
C CYS A 58 6.00 -10.22 -0.21
N LEU A 59 5.96 -8.89 -0.34
CA LEU A 59 7.07 -8.08 -0.81
C LEU A 59 7.49 -7.10 0.27
N LEU A 60 8.79 -6.88 0.43
CA LEU A 60 9.32 -5.84 1.30
C LEU A 60 10.11 -4.84 0.45
N ILE A 61 9.60 -3.61 0.37
CA ILE A 61 10.28 -2.48 -0.26
C ILE A 61 11.04 -1.72 0.80
N VAL A 62 12.35 -1.65 0.66
CA VAL A 62 13.20 -0.98 1.63
C VAL A 62 14.05 0.11 1.00
N GLY A 63 14.40 1.08 1.80
CA GLY A 63 15.28 2.18 1.41
C GLY A 63 15.44 3.16 2.57
N ASP A 64 16.44 4.02 2.48
CA ASP A 64 16.69 5.03 3.50
C ASP A 64 15.54 6.04 3.57
N SER A 65 15.45 6.81 4.65
CA SER A 65 14.44 7.86 4.79
C SER A 65 14.54 8.87 3.65
N ASN A 66 13.43 9.46 3.28
CA ASN A 66 13.32 10.47 2.21
C ASN A 66 13.69 9.99 0.79
N MET A 67 13.71 8.68 0.55
CA MET A 67 13.95 8.10 -0.79
C MET A 67 12.67 7.99 -1.65
N GLY A 68 11.57 8.60 -1.22
CA GLY A 68 10.32 8.63 -1.98
C GLY A 68 9.49 7.34 -1.92
N LYS A 69 9.76 6.43 -0.97
CA LYS A 69 9.00 5.16 -0.83
C LYS A 69 7.49 5.40 -0.70
N THR A 70 7.10 6.26 0.23
CA THR A 70 5.70 6.65 0.46
C THR A 70 5.08 7.24 -0.81
N THR A 71 5.81 8.09 -1.54
CA THR A 71 5.34 8.68 -2.80
C THR A 71 5.09 7.61 -3.86
N ILE A 72 5.98 6.61 -3.98
CA ILE A 72 5.82 5.49 -4.93
C ILE A 72 4.54 4.72 -4.63
N ILE A 73 4.31 4.33 -3.38
CA ILE A 73 3.14 3.53 -3.02
C ILE A 73 1.84 4.32 -3.11
N HIS A 74 1.85 5.62 -2.79
CA HIS A 74 0.69 6.49 -2.98
C HIS A 74 0.34 6.66 -4.45
N GLU A 75 1.33 6.88 -5.32
CA GLU A 75 1.11 6.96 -6.76
C GLU A 75 0.59 5.63 -7.33
N PHE A 76 1.16 4.50 -6.88
CA PHE A 76 0.66 3.19 -7.27
C PHE A 76 -0.79 2.98 -6.80
N ALA A 77 -1.07 3.24 -5.54
CA ALA A 77 -2.42 3.08 -4.99
C ALA A 77 -3.44 4.00 -5.66
N ARG A 78 -3.03 5.22 -6.06
CA ARG A 78 -3.88 6.16 -6.80
C ARG A 78 -4.39 5.59 -8.12
N GLN A 79 -3.57 4.81 -8.83
CA GLN A 79 -3.96 4.16 -10.09
C GLN A 79 -5.00 3.05 -9.88
N TYR A 80 -5.06 2.47 -8.68
CA TYR A 80 -5.95 1.36 -8.34
C TYR A 80 -6.90 1.67 -7.19
N TYR A 81 -7.03 2.95 -6.83
CA TYR A 81 -7.71 3.36 -5.59
C TYR A 81 -9.15 2.88 -5.50
N THR A 82 -9.92 3.08 -6.57
CA THR A 82 -11.30 2.63 -6.63
C THR A 82 -11.69 2.48 -8.09
N LYS A 83 -12.26 1.33 -8.42
CA LYS A 83 -12.83 1.09 -9.75
C LYS A 83 -14.31 0.78 -9.59
N THR A 84 -15.12 1.41 -10.41
CA THR A 84 -16.52 1.03 -10.57
C THR A 84 -16.57 -0.01 -11.68
N VAL A 85 -17.07 -1.19 -11.36
CA VAL A 85 -17.28 -2.28 -12.32
C VAL A 85 -18.78 -2.38 -12.56
N SER A 86 -19.19 -2.21 -13.80
CA SER A 86 -20.57 -2.52 -14.20
C SER A 86 -20.67 -4.01 -14.46
N ASP A 87 -21.56 -4.68 -13.73
CA ASP A 87 -21.96 -6.04 -14.06
C ASP A 87 -23.04 -5.95 -15.14
N ALA A 88 -22.68 -6.31 -16.36
CA ALA A 88 -23.56 -6.16 -17.53
C ALA A 88 -24.86 -6.99 -17.43
N ASP A 89 -24.86 -8.04 -16.58
CA ASP A 89 -25.99 -8.92 -16.40
C ASP A 89 -26.96 -8.47 -15.29
N MET A 90 -26.57 -7.55 -14.39
CA MET A 90 -27.38 -7.17 -13.23
C MET A 90 -27.66 -5.66 -13.10
N ASP A 91 -27.19 -4.82 -13.99
CA ASP A 91 -27.32 -3.34 -13.90
C ASP A 91 -26.81 -2.75 -12.55
N LEU A 92 -25.92 -3.49 -11.87
CA LEU A 92 -25.36 -3.15 -10.56
C LEU A 92 -23.95 -2.58 -10.71
N LEU A 93 -23.76 -1.38 -10.22
CA LEU A 93 -22.45 -0.77 -10.08
C LEU A 93 -21.78 -1.29 -8.80
N SER A 94 -20.78 -2.14 -8.93
CA SER A 94 -19.96 -2.56 -7.79
C SER A 94 -18.70 -1.70 -7.70
N VAL A 95 -18.37 -1.32 -6.48
CA VAL A 95 -17.13 -0.56 -6.17
C VAL A 95 -16.10 -1.53 -5.65
N ILE A 96 -14.95 -1.62 -6.32
CA ILE A 96 -13.82 -2.44 -5.89
C ILE A 96 -12.63 -1.57 -5.45
N LYS A 97 -11.89 -2.02 -4.46
CA LYS A 97 -10.65 -1.43 -3.94
C LYS A 97 -9.52 -2.46 -3.98
N PRO A 98 -8.90 -2.69 -5.14
CA PRO A 98 -7.90 -3.76 -5.29
C PRO A 98 -6.65 -3.55 -4.44
N VAL A 99 -6.26 -2.29 -4.21
CA VAL A 99 -5.08 -1.90 -3.43
C VAL A 99 -5.51 -1.08 -2.22
N LEU A 100 -5.03 -1.50 -1.05
CA LEU A 100 -5.32 -0.85 0.22
C LEU A 100 -4.01 -0.41 0.89
N PRO A 101 -3.61 0.87 0.75
CA PRO A 101 -2.47 1.41 1.46
C PRO A 101 -2.88 1.82 2.88
N ILE A 102 -2.13 1.39 3.88
CA ILE A 102 -2.30 1.81 5.27
C ILE A 102 -0.96 2.19 5.87
N LEU A 103 -0.98 3.02 6.89
CA LEU A 103 0.16 3.26 7.75
C LEU A 103 0.27 2.16 8.79
N ALA A 104 1.47 1.68 9.06
CA ALA A 104 1.71 0.74 10.14
C ALA A 104 1.32 1.36 11.50
N PRO A 105 0.83 0.56 12.46
CA PRO A 105 0.73 1.00 13.85
C PRO A 105 2.08 1.50 14.39
N ALA A 106 2.05 2.52 15.24
CA ALA A 106 3.27 3.09 15.84
C ALA A 106 4.07 2.10 16.67
N LYS A 107 3.44 1.01 17.11
CA LYS A 107 4.02 -0.13 17.82
C LYS A 107 3.33 -1.41 17.36
N ALA A 108 3.93 -2.56 17.60
CA ALA A 108 3.29 -3.85 17.37
C ALA A 108 1.94 -3.93 18.11
N ASN A 109 0.85 -3.78 17.37
CA ASN A 109 -0.52 -3.75 17.91
C ASN A 109 -1.51 -4.22 16.83
N VAL A 110 -2.03 -5.43 17.01
CA VAL A 110 -2.97 -6.07 16.09
C VAL A 110 -4.29 -5.30 15.99
N LYS A 111 -4.81 -4.83 17.11
CA LYS A 111 -6.06 -4.07 17.14
C LYS A 111 -5.95 -2.77 16.34
N GLU A 112 -4.85 -2.06 16.49
CA GLU A 112 -4.58 -0.81 15.76
C GLU A 112 -4.41 -1.07 14.25
N LEU A 113 -3.81 -2.21 13.86
CA LEU A 113 -3.74 -2.63 12.47
C LEU A 113 -5.14 -2.74 11.84
N TYR A 114 -6.09 -3.39 12.54
CA TYR A 114 -7.48 -3.47 12.03
C TYR A 114 -8.16 -2.11 11.99
N ILE A 115 -7.90 -1.24 12.97
CA ILE A 115 -8.42 0.13 12.99
C ILE A 115 -7.91 0.90 11.75
N ASN A 116 -6.62 0.80 11.41
CA ASN A 116 -6.05 1.47 10.25
C ASN A 116 -6.65 0.94 8.94
N ILE A 117 -6.92 -0.36 8.84
CA ILE A 117 -7.66 -0.94 7.71
C ILE A 117 -9.07 -0.37 7.62
N LEU A 118 -9.82 -0.32 8.75
CA LEU A 118 -11.19 0.16 8.77
C LEU A 118 -11.30 1.65 8.44
N ASN A 119 -10.39 2.47 8.93
CA ASN A 119 -10.30 3.91 8.60
C ASN A 119 -10.22 4.14 7.10
N HIS A 120 -9.50 3.29 6.38
CA HIS A 120 -9.35 3.42 4.93
C HIS A 120 -10.65 3.14 4.16
N PHE A 121 -11.58 2.39 4.73
CA PHE A 121 -12.89 2.13 4.12
C PHE A 121 -13.94 3.20 4.44
N PHE A 122 -13.63 4.18 5.29
CA PHE A 122 -14.56 5.24 5.70
C PHE A 122 -15.89 4.73 6.27
N VAL A 123 -15.87 3.59 6.94
CA VAL A 123 -17.05 2.99 7.56
C VAL A 123 -17.06 3.26 9.06
N PRO A 124 -18.24 3.45 9.68
CA PRO A 124 -18.33 3.66 11.11
C PRO A 124 -17.91 2.40 11.89
N PHE A 125 -17.06 2.58 12.89
CA PHE A 125 -16.68 1.58 13.88
C PHE A 125 -16.37 2.28 15.21
N ARG A 126 -16.27 1.50 16.28
CA ARG A 126 -15.84 2.03 17.60
C ARG A 126 -14.45 1.49 17.89
N ALA A 127 -13.49 2.37 18.15
CA ALA A 127 -12.13 1.96 18.54
C ALA A 127 -12.10 1.14 19.87
N SER A 128 -13.12 1.28 20.72
CA SER A 128 -13.31 0.49 21.93
C SER A 128 -13.81 -0.94 21.68
N ASP A 129 -14.30 -1.25 20.47
CA ASP A 129 -14.79 -2.59 20.14
C ASP A 129 -13.71 -3.66 20.37
N PRO A 130 -14.10 -4.90 20.74
CA PRO A 130 -13.17 -6.02 20.85
C PRO A 130 -12.41 -6.26 19.52
N GLU A 131 -11.16 -6.69 19.62
CA GLU A 131 -10.31 -6.97 18.44
C GLU A 131 -10.98 -7.92 17.45
N ALA A 132 -11.61 -8.99 17.95
CA ALA A 132 -12.32 -9.96 17.11
C ALA A 132 -13.43 -9.31 16.25
N LYS A 133 -14.15 -8.31 16.80
CA LYS A 133 -15.17 -7.58 16.05
C LYS A 133 -14.56 -6.71 14.96
N LEU A 134 -13.49 -5.96 15.28
CA LEU A 134 -12.77 -5.13 14.32
C LEU A 134 -12.17 -5.97 13.20
N ARG A 135 -11.57 -7.13 13.56
CA ARG A 135 -11.07 -8.11 12.59
C ARG A 135 -12.16 -8.56 11.63
N ASN A 136 -13.29 -9.03 12.16
CA ASN A 136 -14.38 -9.55 11.33
C ASN A 136 -14.93 -8.46 10.37
N GLN A 137 -15.04 -7.22 10.84
CA GLN A 137 -15.47 -6.10 10.01
C GLN A 137 -14.43 -5.77 8.94
N ALA A 138 -13.14 -5.73 9.26
CA ALA A 138 -12.06 -5.49 8.30
C ALA A 138 -12.02 -6.58 7.22
N VAL A 139 -12.05 -7.85 7.62
CA VAL A 139 -12.06 -9.00 6.69
C VAL A 139 -13.29 -8.96 5.78
N HIS A 140 -14.48 -8.67 6.34
CA HIS A 140 -15.71 -8.55 5.56
C HIS A 140 -15.57 -7.45 4.49
N LEU A 141 -15.08 -6.27 4.85
CA LEU A 141 -14.92 -5.15 3.92
C LEU A 141 -13.86 -5.44 2.85
N MET A 142 -12.70 -5.96 3.24
CA MET A 142 -11.67 -6.33 2.27
C MET A 142 -12.18 -7.36 1.25
N ARG A 143 -13.01 -8.31 1.70
CA ARG A 143 -13.66 -9.29 0.81
C ARG A 143 -14.70 -8.62 -0.07
N LYS A 144 -15.57 -7.79 0.50
CA LYS A 144 -16.63 -7.06 -0.23
C LYS A 144 -16.06 -6.15 -1.32
N TYR A 145 -14.96 -5.46 -1.04
CA TYR A 145 -14.31 -4.54 -1.98
C TYR A 145 -13.23 -5.21 -2.84
N GLU A 146 -13.16 -6.54 -2.83
CA GLU A 146 -12.22 -7.34 -3.63
C GLU A 146 -10.76 -6.92 -3.49
N THR A 147 -10.35 -6.57 -2.27
CA THR A 147 -8.96 -6.20 -2.01
C THR A 147 -8.02 -7.36 -2.33
N LYS A 148 -7.00 -7.09 -3.13
CA LYS A 148 -6.00 -8.06 -3.59
C LYS A 148 -4.61 -7.79 -3.01
N MET A 149 -4.35 -6.56 -2.61
CA MET A 149 -3.06 -6.12 -2.09
C MET A 149 -3.24 -5.18 -0.91
N LEU A 150 -2.60 -5.50 0.21
CA LEU A 150 -2.46 -4.63 1.39
C LEU A 150 -1.04 -4.08 1.41
N ILE A 151 -0.90 -2.76 1.31
CA ILE A 151 0.39 -2.08 1.43
C ILE A 151 0.47 -1.46 2.81
N ILE A 152 1.53 -1.77 3.54
CA ILE A 152 1.77 -1.29 4.91
C ILE A 152 3.00 -0.40 4.88
N ASP A 153 2.77 0.91 4.90
CA ASP A 153 3.87 1.88 4.97
C ASP A 153 4.43 1.97 6.39
N GLU A 154 5.71 2.29 6.49
CA GLU A 154 6.48 2.34 7.75
C GLU A 154 6.38 1.02 8.55
N ILE A 155 6.40 -0.13 7.85
CA ILE A 155 6.21 -1.45 8.47
C ILE A 155 7.17 -1.72 9.63
N HIS A 156 8.36 -1.12 9.63
CA HIS A 156 9.33 -1.26 10.69
C HIS A 156 8.78 -0.81 12.06
N ASN A 157 7.82 0.13 12.11
CA ASN A 157 7.19 0.56 13.36
C ASN A 157 6.43 -0.60 14.02
N CYS A 158 5.67 -1.37 13.27
CA CYS A 158 4.93 -2.51 13.83
C CYS A 158 5.80 -3.77 14.03
N LEU A 159 7.02 -3.75 13.54
CA LEU A 159 8.02 -4.79 13.78
C LEU A 159 8.90 -4.48 15.01
N THR A 160 8.87 -3.23 15.51
CA THR A 160 9.56 -2.85 16.75
C THR A 160 8.67 -3.06 17.96
N GLY A 161 9.24 -3.52 19.05
CA GLY A 161 8.48 -3.73 20.29
C GLY A 161 8.94 -4.94 21.07
N SER A 162 8.09 -5.44 21.98
CA SER A 162 8.45 -6.62 22.77
C SER A 162 8.48 -7.88 21.90
N ALA A 163 9.37 -8.80 22.23
CA ALA A 163 9.52 -10.09 21.55
C ALA A 163 8.21 -10.93 21.48
N LYS A 164 7.19 -10.59 22.27
CA LYS A 164 5.87 -11.24 22.23
C LYS A 164 4.93 -10.67 21.18
N LEU A 165 4.98 -9.35 20.93
CA LEU A 165 4.01 -8.68 20.05
C LEU A 165 4.36 -8.83 18.56
N LEU A 166 5.63 -8.93 18.21
CA LEU A 166 6.05 -9.15 16.84
C LEU A 166 5.45 -10.43 16.22
N PRO A 167 5.53 -11.61 16.88
CA PRO A 167 4.88 -12.82 16.38
C PRO A 167 3.37 -12.68 16.19
N GLU A 168 2.68 -11.94 17.06
CA GLU A 168 1.23 -11.73 16.95
C GLU A 168 0.88 -10.94 15.68
N VAL A 169 1.58 -9.84 15.42
CA VAL A 169 1.38 -9.03 14.20
C VAL A 169 1.71 -9.85 12.95
N MET A 170 2.84 -10.55 12.94
CA MET A 170 3.25 -11.35 11.79
C MET A 170 2.30 -12.52 11.51
N ASN A 171 1.80 -13.19 12.55
CA ASN A 171 0.78 -14.23 12.41
C ASN A 171 -0.54 -13.65 11.92
N THR A 172 -0.90 -12.46 12.36
CA THR A 172 -2.10 -11.76 11.88
C THR A 172 -1.99 -11.45 10.38
N LEU A 173 -0.87 -10.90 9.93
CA LEU A 173 -0.63 -10.63 8.51
C LEU A 173 -0.66 -11.93 7.69
N LYS A 174 -0.02 -12.99 8.19
CA LYS A 174 -0.07 -14.33 7.57
C LYS A 174 -1.49 -14.86 7.44
N ASN A 175 -2.29 -14.74 8.51
CA ASN A 175 -3.66 -15.21 8.51
C ASN A 175 -4.54 -14.42 7.54
N LEU A 176 -4.43 -13.08 7.52
CA LEU A 176 -5.12 -12.21 6.56
C LEU A 176 -4.73 -12.57 5.12
N SER A 177 -3.43 -12.72 4.86
CA SER A 177 -2.92 -13.10 3.55
C SER A 177 -3.53 -14.43 3.07
N ASN A 178 -3.52 -15.45 3.90
CA ASN A 178 -4.04 -16.77 3.53
C ASN A 178 -5.58 -16.78 3.40
N GLU A 179 -6.30 -16.14 4.35
CA GLU A 179 -7.76 -16.15 4.39
C GLU A 179 -8.39 -15.39 3.21
N LEU A 180 -7.75 -14.31 2.76
CA LEU A 180 -8.25 -13.46 1.68
C LEU A 180 -7.53 -13.66 0.35
N SER A 181 -6.52 -14.55 0.29
CA SER A 181 -5.59 -14.66 -0.83
C SER A 181 -4.98 -13.30 -1.17
N LEU A 182 -4.54 -12.58 -0.15
CA LEU A 182 -4.13 -11.18 -0.17
C LEU A 182 -2.60 -11.08 -0.25
N ASN A 183 -2.09 -10.38 -1.24
CA ASN A 183 -0.67 -10.02 -1.30
C ASN A 183 -0.38 -8.93 -0.27
N ILE A 184 0.75 -9.07 0.46
CA ILE A 184 1.17 -8.08 1.46
C ILE A 184 2.45 -7.42 0.99
N VAL A 185 2.45 -6.09 0.97
CA VAL A 185 3.61 -5.27 0.65
C VAL A 185 3.98 -4.44 1.88
N GLY A 186 5.10 -4.76 2.48
CA GLY A 186 5.70 -3.93 3.52
C GLY A 186 6.60 -2.87 2.90
N VAL A 187 6.54 -1.66 3.42
CA VAL A 187 7.41 -0.55 3.00
C VAL A 187 8.08 0.04 4.23
N GLY A 188 9.39 0.20 4.20
CA GLY A 188 10.08 0.71 5.39
C GLY A 188 11.56 0.96 5.21
N THR A 189 12.26 1.11 6.34
CA THR A 189 13.72 1.25 6.39
C THR A 189 14.39 -0.12 6.33
N ARG A 190 15.72 -0.12 6.14
CA ARG A 190 16.53 -1.36 6.13
C ARG A 190 16.45 -2.16 7.43
N GLU A 191 16.08 -1.53 8.54
CA GLU A 191 15.85 -2.19 9.82
C GLU A 191 14.78 -3.28 9.73
N ALA A 192 13.76 -3.08 8.89
CA ALA A 192 12.71 -4.09 8.66
C ALA A 192 13.30 -5.43 8.17
N ILE A 193 14.34 -5.41 7.34
CA ILE A 193 15.03 -6.62 6.88
C ILE A 193 15.61 -7.37 8.07
N THR A 194 16.36 -6.66 8.92
CA THR A 194 17.03 -7.25 10.07
C THR A 194 16.02 -7.93 10.99
N ILE A 195 14.90 -7.26 11.25
CA ILE A 195 13.84 -7.78 12.13
C ILE A 195 13.16 -9.03 11.50
N LEU A 196 12.84 -8.99 10.20
CA LEU A 196 12.25 -10.13 9.52
C LEU A 196 13.18 -11.34 9.45
N HIS A 197 14.49 -11.10 9.37
CA HIS A 197 15.51 -12.17 9.34
C HIS A 197 15.73 -12.82 10.73
N THR A 198 15.19 -12.27 11.81
CA THR A 198 15.28 -12.92 13.14
C THR A 198 14.49 -14.22 13.21
N ASP A 199 13.48 -14.40 12.35
CA ASP A 199 12.70 -15.63 12.27
C ASP A 199 12.69 -16.16 10.82
N PRO A 200 13.20 -17.39 10.57
CA PRO A 200 13.19 -17.99 9.24
C PRO A 200 11.80 -18.10 8.61
N GLN A 201 10.73 -18.21 9.41
CA GLN A 201 9.36 -18.28 8.88
C GLN A 201 8.94 -16.94 8.24
N TYR A 202 9.41 -15.81 8.75
CA TYR A 202 9.13 -14.50 8.19
C TYR A 202 10.06 -14.19 7.03
N ALA A 203 11.36 -14.49 7.17
CA ALA A 203 12.35 -14.33 6.11
C ALA A 203 11.96 -15.08 4.82
N SER A 204 11.40 -16.29 4.94
CA SER A 204 10.99 -17.09 3.78
C SER A 204 9.73 -16.60 3.07
N ARG A 205 9.03 -15.59 3.62
CA ARG A 205 7.78 -15.08 3.05
C ARG A 205 7.93 -13.80 2.26
N PHE A 206 8.87 -12.96 2.63
CA PHE A 206 9.05 -11.66 2.03
C PHE A 206 10.21 -11.66 1.04
N ASP A 207 9.90 -11.40 -0.22
CA ASP A 207 10.90 -11.04 -1.21
C ASP A 207 11.31 -9.58 -0.99
N VAL A 208 12.61 -9.29 -1.01
CA VAL A 208 13.13 -7.94 -0.70
C VAL A 208 13.51 -7.22 -1.97
N VAL A 209 12.98 -6.00 -2.13
CA VAL A 209 13.33 -5.05 -3.19
C VAL A 209 13.93 -3.79 -2.57
N ASN A 210 15.15 -3.44 -3.03
CA ASN A 210 15.91 -2.27 -2.58
C ASN A 210 15.87 -1.14 -3.62
#